data_5cddf6082c435ebf3d1cba7b72b6d16f
#
_entry.id   5cddf6082c435ebf3d1cba7b72b6d16f
#
_cell.length_a   1.000
_cell.length_b   1.000
_cell.length_c   1.000
_cell.angle_alpha   90.00
_cell.angle_beta   90.00
_cell.angle_gamma   90.00
#
_symmetry.space_group_name_H-M   'P 1'
#
loop_
_entity.id
_entity.type
_entity.pdbx_description
1 polymer ?
#
loop_
_entity_poly.entity_id
_entity_poly.type
_entity_poly.pdbx_seq_one_letter_code
_entity_poly.pdbx_strand_id
1 'polypeptide(L)'
;PPDGIMVEIDGKPVCAGGLYIGVGTKFAFMEWIVTDKDANPRDTHKCLKKCIDSIMNMAKSKGMKLVYTATKEQALHKRYTKYHDMVLTESNVKTFLRDLDGSYSEDLTWISDDEQIDNLNK
;
A
#
# COMPACT_ATOMS: atom_id res chain seq x y z
N PRO A 1 -10.20 -8.97 9.98
CA PRO A 1 -9.36 -9.11 8.79
C PRO A 1 -9.52 -7.92 7.86
N PRO A 2 -8.51 -7.58 7.08
CA PRO A 2 -8.63 -6.50 6.12
C PRO A 2 -9.56 -6.89 4.98
N ASP A 3 -10.24 -5.90 4.41
CA ASP A 3 -10.98 -6.09 3.17
C ASP A 3 -9.99 -6.06 1.99
N GLY A 4 -10.24 -6.87 0.99
CA GLY A 4 -9.36 -6.98 -0.16
C GLY A 4 -10.10 -6.83 -1.48
N ILE A 5 -9.41 -6.30 -2.46
CA ILE A 5 -9.85 -6.20 -3.84
C ILE A 5 -8.84 -6.93 -4.71
N MET A 6 -9.33 -7.78 -5.58
CA MET A 6 -8.54 -8.42 -6.63
C MET A 6 -9.15 -8.09 -7.97
N VAL A 7 -8.34 -7.71 -8.93
CA VAL A 7 -8.79 -7.42 -10.29
C VAL A 7 -8.22 -8.46 -11.22
N GLU A 8 -9.10 -9.07 -12.01
CA GLU A 8 -8.77 -10.14 -12.95
C GLU A 8 -9.08 -9.72 -14.37
N ILE A 9 -8.35 -10.29 -15.31
CA ILE A 9 -8.66 -10.25 -16.75
C ILE A 9 -8.76 -11.69 -17.23
N ASP A 10 -9.92 -12.05 -17.77
CA ASP A 10 -10.20 -13.40 -18.29
C ASP A 10 -9.91 -14.49 -17.24
N GLY A 11 -10.30 -14.24 -16.00
CA GLY A 11 -10.11 -15.15 -14.87
C GLY A 11 -8.71 -15.19 -14.31
N LYS A 12 -7.78 -14.37 -14.80
CA LYS A 12 -6.41 -14.31 -14.34
C LYS A 12 -6.20 -13.10 -13.44
N PRO A 13 -5.73 -13.27 -12.21
CA PRO A 13 -5.42 -12.15 -11.32
C PRO A 13 -4.32 -11.26 -11.91
N VAL A 14 -4.55 -9.96 -11.94
CA VAL A 14 -3.58 -8.98 -12.43
C VAL A 14 -3.05 -8.11 -11.30
N CYS A 15 -3.92 -7.67 -10.41
CA CYS A 15 -3.49 -6.92 -9.23
C CYS A 15 -4.44 -7.15 -8.06
N ALA A 16 -3.95 -6.83 -6.87
CA ALA A 16 -4.72 -6.89 -5.64
C ALA A 16 -4.28 -5.79 -4.69
N GLY A 17 -5.14 -5.46 -3.75
CA GLY A 17 -4.84 -4.52 -2.69
C GLY A 17 -5.75 -4.76 -1.50
N GLY A 18 -5.37 -4.22 -0.35
CA GLY A 18 -6.11 -4.38 0.89
C GLY A 18 -6.43 -3.05 1.55
N LEU A 19 -7.49 -3.06 2.36
CA LEU A 19 -7.94 -1.92 3.14
C LEU A 19 -8.08 -2.32 4.59
N TYR A 20 -7.40 -1.59 5.47
CA TYR A 20 -7.49 -1.73 6.91
C TYR A 20 -8.25 -0.54 7.47
N ILE A 21 -9.29 -0.81 8.24
CA ILE A 21 -10.11 0.24 8.88
C ILE A 21 -9.60 0.46 10.29
N GLY A 22 -9.32 1.71 10.64
CA GLY A 22 -9.04 2.07 12.02
C GLY A 22 -10.34 2.10 12.83
N VAL A 23 -10.56 1.07 13.66
CA VAL A 23 -11.79 0.94 14.43
C VAL A 23 -11.97 2.14 15.35
N GLY A 24 -13.18 2.74 15.29
CA GLY A 24 -13.50 3.94 16.08
C GLY A 24 -12.92 5.23 15.52
N THR A 25 -12.33 5.20 14.31
CA THR A 25 -11.76 6.37 13.66
C THR A 25 -12.42 6.63 12.30
N LYS A 26 -12.02 7.73 11.65
CA LYS A 26 -12.38 8.03 10.26
C LYS A 26 -11.22 7.79 9.32
N PHE A 27 -10.25 6.98 9.73
CA PHE A 27 -8.97 6.78 9.08
C PHE A 27 -8.81 5.33 8.65
N ALA A 28 -8.39 5.12 7.41
CA ALA A 28 -8.13 3.79 6.87
C ALA A 28 -6.74 3.73 6.22
N PHE A 29 -6.20 2.52 6.10
CA PHE A 29 -4.90 2.28 5.48
C PHE A 29 -5.08 1.41 4.25
N MET A 30 -4.56 1.87 3.12
CA MET A 30 -4.47 1.05 1.90
C MET A 30 -3.10 0.40 1.87
N GLU A 31 -3.08 -0.93 1.83
CA GLU A 31 -1.86 -1.72 1.90
C GLU A 31 -1.87 -2.86 0.88
N TRP A 32 -0.72 -3.48 0.68
CA TRP A 32 -0.59 -4.70 -0.11
C TRP A 32 -1.01 -4.53 -1.56
N ILE A 33 -0.68 -3.38 -2.17
CA ILE A 33 -0.88 -3.21 -3.60
C ILE A 33 0.18 -4.05 -4.32
N VAL A 34 -0.26 -5.11 -4.94
CA VAL A 34 0.62 -6.05 -5.65
C VAL A 34 0.10 -6.28 -7.06
N THR A 35 1.00 -6.55 -7.98
CA THR A 35 0.68 -6.81 -9.37
C THR A 35 1.32 -8.11 -9.84
N ASP A 36 0.72 -8.73 -10.86
CA ASP A 36 1.32 -9.85 -11.55
C ASP A 36 2.48 -9.32 -12.43
N LYS A 37 3.69 -9.78 -12.15
CA LYS A 37 4.89 -9.37 -12.88
C LYS A 37 4.86 -9.77 -14.36
N ASP A 38 4.06 -10.78 -14.71
CA ASP A 38 3.96 -11.30 -16.08
C ASP A 38 2.85 -10.63 -16.88
N ALA A 39 2.02 -9.79 -16.28
CA ALA A 39 1.00 -9.03 -16.98
C ALA A 39 1.64 -7.91 -17.81
N ASN A 40 1.03 -7.60 -18.96
CA ASN A 40 1.54 -6.51 -19.78
C ASN A 40 1.27 -5.14 -19.11
N PRO A 41 2.06 -4.10 -19.42
CA PRO A 41 1.93 -2.79 -18.77
C PRO A 41 0.55 -2.15 -18.94
N ARG A 42 -0.10 -2.37 -20.06
CA ARG A 42 -1.43 -1.81 -20.33
C ARG A 42 -2.48 -2.41 -19.41
N ASP A 43 -2.46 -3.72 -19.23
CA ASP A 43 -3.39 -4.42 -18.34
C ASP A 43 -3.11 -4.07 -16.88
N THR A 44 -1.83 -3.97 -16.50
CA THR A 44 -1.41 -3.55 -15.17
C THR A 44 -1.94 -2.15 -14.85
N HIS A 45 -1.79 -1.21 -15.77
CA HIS A 45 -2.28 0.16 -15.58
C HIS A 45 -3.79 0.19 -15.36
N LYS A 46 -4.55 -0.48 -16.22
CA LYS A 46 -6.00 -0.56 -16.15
C LYS A 46 -6.48 -1.19 -14.83
N CYS A 47 -5.87 -2.30 -14.46
CA CYS A 47 -6.26 -3.05 -13.27
C CYS A 47 -5.88 -2.31 -11.98
N LEU A 48 -4.72 -1.67 -11.93
CA LEU A 48 -4.31 -0.85 -10.77
C LEU A 48 -5.27 0.31 -10.55
N LYS A 49 -5.65 1.01 -11.62
CA LYS A 49 -6.60 2.11 -11.50
C LYS A 49 -7.92 1.62 -10.92
N LYS A 50 -8.45 0.53 -11.43
CA LYS A 50 -9.70 -0.05 -10.96
C LYS A 50 -9.59 -0.55 -9.51
N CYS A 51 -8.49 -1.21 -9.18
CA CYS A 51 -8.23 -1.72 -7.84
C CYS A 51 -8.21 -0.60 -6.80
N ILE A 52 -7.42 0.43 -7.05
CA ILE A 52 -7.27 1.55 -6.12
C ILE A 52 -8.57 2.35 -5.99
N ASP A 53 -9.25 2.62 -7.11
CA ASP A 53 -10.55 3.31 -7.08
C ASP A 53 -11.58 2.49 -6.30
N SER A 54 -11.58 1.17 -6.44
CA SER A 54 -12.48 0.29 -5.68
C SER A 54 -12.18 0.31 -4.19
N ILE A 55 -10.91 0.35 -3.81
CA ILE A 55 -10.49 0.48 -2.41
C ILE A 55 -10.98 1.82 -1.83
N MET A 56 -10.82 2.91 -2.58
CA MET A 56 -11.28 4.23 -2.14
C MET A 56 -12.80 4.26 -1.96
N ASN A 57 -13.53 3.67 -2.90
CA ASN A 57 -15.00 3.57 -2.81
C ASN A 57 -15.43 2.71 -1.62
N MET A 58 -14.73 1.63 -1.36
CA MET A 58 -15.00 0.76 -0.19
C MET A 58 -14.77 1.52 1.11
N ALA A 59 -13.67 2.25 1.23
CA ALA A 59 -13.37 3.08 2.39
C ALA A 59 -14.47 4.13 2.62
N LYS A 60 -14.86 4.80 1.55
CA LYS A 60 -15.92 5.81 1.61
C LYS A 60 -17.26 5.20 2.06
N SER A 61 -17.61 4.03 1.54
CA SER A 61 -18.85 3.33 1.90
C SER A 61 -18.87 2.93 3.38
N LYS A 62 -17.71 2.74 4.00
CA LYS A 62 -17.56 2.41 5.41
C LYS A 62 -17.45 3.65 6.31
N GLY A 63 -17.67 4.84 5.75
CA GLY A 63 -17.68 6.10 6.50
C GLY A 63 -16.30 6.68 6.79
N MET A 64 -15.25 6.18 6.14
CA MET A 64 -13.91 6.73 6.31
C MET A 64 -13.78 8.08 5.63
N LYS A 65 -13.00 8.97 6.21
CA LYS A 65 -12.75 10.32 5.69
C LYS A 65 -11.34 10.46 5.10
N LEU A 66 -10.41 9.63 5.54
CA LEU A 66 -9.02 9.67 5.11
C LEU A 66 -8.54 8.26 4.79
N VAL A 67 -7.78 8.13 3.72
CA VAL A 67 -7.08 6.90 3.37
C VAL A 67 -5.59 7.22 3.28
N TYR A 68 -4.82 6.50 4.06
CA TYR A 68 -3.37 6.63 4.13
C TYR A 68 -2.72 5.44 3.45
N THR A 69 -1.63 5.68 2.76
CA THR A 69 -0.76 4.62 2.27
C THR A 69 0.69 5.06 2.30
N ALA A 70 1.61 4.11 2.38
CA ALA A 70 3.03 4.37 2.27
C ALA A 70 3.61 3.41 1.23
N THR A 71 4.50 3.90 0.39
CA THR A 71 5.14 3.08 -0.62
C THR A 71 6.57 3.56 -0.90
N LYS A 72 7.43 2.61 -1.21
CA LYS A 72 8.77 2.88 -1.74
C LYS A 72 8.78 2.86 -3.26
N GLU A 73 7.72 2.39 -3.88
CA GLU A 73 7.62 2.22 -5.33
C GLU A 73 7.37 3.56 -6.01
N GLN A 74 8.33 4.01 -6.79
CA GLN A 74 8.24 5.28 -7.51
C GLN A 74 7.05 5.31 -8.48
N ALA A 75 6.77 4.19 -9.11
CA ALA A 75 5.63 4.07 -10.04
C ALA A 75 4.30 4.26 -9.32
N LEU A 76 4.14 3.72 -8.11
CA LEU A 76 2.94 3.91 -7.31
C LEU A 76 2.81 5.36 -6.82
N HIS A 77 3.91 5.97 -6.40
CA HIS A 77 3.92 7.37 -5.98
C HIS A 77 3.33 8.29 -7.08
N LYS A 78 3.85 8.17 -8.29
CA LYS A 78 3.35 8.96 -9.42
C LYS A 78 1.89 8.69 -9.71
N ARG A 79 1.48 7.44 -9.63
CA ARG A 79 0.11 7.02 -9.87
C ARG A 79 -0.86 7.62 -8.85
N TYR A 80 -0.52 7.59 -7.58
CA TYR A 80 -1.39 8.11 -6.51
C TYR A 80 -1.69 9.59 -6.69
N THR A 81 -0.69 10.38 -7.01
CA THR A 81 -0.87 11.82 -7.20
C THR A 81 -1.57 12.16 -8.53
N LYS A 82 -1.30 11.40 -9.58
CA LYS A 82 -1.82 11.70 -10.92
C LYS A 82 -3.27 11.22 -11.12
N TYR A 83 -3.61 10.03 -10.61
CA TYR A 83 -4.88 9.39 -10.94
C TYR A 83 -5.83 9.21 -9.76
N HIS A 84 -5.40 9.41 -8.53
CA HIS A 84 -6.19 9.07 -7.35
C HIS A 84 -6.35 10.20 -6.34
N ASP A 85 -6.06 11.42 -6.72
CA ASP A 85 -6.22 12.64 -5.91
C ASP A 85 -5.54 12.53 -4.54
N MET A 86 -4.42 11.82 -4.47
CA MET A 86 -3.66 11.71 -3.23
C MET A 86 -2.58 12.77 -3.17
N VAL A 87 -2.25 13.18 -1.96
CA VAL A 87 -1.25 14.22 -1.69
C VAL A 87 -0.07 13.59 -0.98
N LEU A 88 1.14 13.87 -1.47
CA LEU A 88 2.35 13.44 -0.77
C LEU A 88 2.50 14.27 0.51
N THR A 89 2.36 13.63 1.67
CA THR A 89 2.43 14.31 2.96
C THR A 89 3.82 14.24 3.58
N GLU A 90 4.54 13.15 3.36
CA GLU A 90 5.90 12.97 3.87
C GLU A 90 6.76 12.18 2.90
N SER A 91 8.04 12.52 2.86
CA SER A 91 9.08 11.72 2.20
C SER A 91 10.16 11.41 3.24
N ASN A 92 11.09 10.53 2.93
CA ASN A 92 12.20 10.16 3.84
C ASN A 92 11.73 9.56 5.18
N VAL A 93 10.61 8.84 5.14
CA VAL A 93 10.04 8.21 6.35
C VAL A 93 10.86 6.98 6.71
N LYS A 94 11.16 6.83 8.02
CA LYS A 94 11.75 5.62 8.59
C LYS A 94 10.63 4.81 9.21
N THR A 95 10.67 3.50 9.05
CA THR A 95 9.65 2.61 9.64
C THR A 95 10.23 1.84 10.81
N PHE A 96 9.42 1.65 11.85
CA PHE A 96 9.79 0.94 13.06
C PHE A 96 8.78 -0.14 13.35
N LEU A 97 9.26 -1.27 13.84
CA LEU A 97 8.43 -2.40 14.17
C LEU A 97 8.91 -3.01 15.47
N ARG A 98 8.00 -3.43 16.33
CA ARG A 98 8.31 -4.22 17.52
C ARG A 98 7.50 -5.49 17.49
N ASP A 99 8.17 -6.62 17.67
CA ASP A 99 7.53 -7.91 17.86
C ASP A 99 7.23 -8.07 19.35
N LEU A 100 5.96 -8.00 19.72
CA LEU A 100 5.55 -7.93 21.13
C LEU A 100 5.70 -9.25 21.90
N ASP A 101 5.68 -10.38 21.22
CA ASP A 101 5.73 -11.70 21.84
C ASP A 101 6.84 -12.60 21.32
N GLY A 102 7.68 -12.10 20.42
CA GLY A 102 8.77 -12.87 19.83
C GLY A 102 8.39 -13.85 18.73
N SER A 103 7.10 -13.90 18.34
CA SER A 103 6.60 -14.88 17.37
C SER A 103 7.21 -14.74 15.98
N TYR A 104 7.61 -13.53 15.61
CA TYR A 104 8.07 -13.20 14.25
C TYR A 104 9.54 -12.78 14.19
N SER A 105 10.29 -12.89 15.29
CA SER A 105 11.68 -12.39 15.35
C SER A 105 12.61 -13.00 14.32
N GLU A 106 12.40 -14.28 13.96
CA GLU A 106 13.21 -14.96 12.94
C GLU A 106 12.84 -14.55 11.53
N ASP A 107 11.62 -14.04 11.33
CA ASP A 107 11.11 -13.67 10.00
C ASP A 107 11.37 -12.20 9.67
N LEU A 108 11.76 -11.39 10.65
CA LEU A 108 11.95 -9.96 10.47
C LEU A 108 13.39 -9.66 10.03
N THR A 109 13.49 -8.76 9.05
CA THR A 109 14.78 -8.25 8.59
C THR A 109 14.99 -6.85 9.15
N TRP A 110 16.11 -6.67 9.89
CA TRP A 110 16.43 -5.41 10.54
C TRP A 110 17.50 -4.67 9.74
N ILE A 111 17.34 -3.36 9.61
CA ILE A 111 18.40 -2.49 9.11
C ILE A 111 19.28 -2.14 10.32
N SER A 112 20.59 -2.36 10.19
CA SER A 112 21.54 -2.04 11.26
C SER A 112 21.60 -0.53 11.54
N ASP A 113 22.06 -0.15 12.71
CA ASP A 113 22.22 1.26 13.07
C ASP A 113 23.15 1.99 12.09
N ASP A 114 24.22 1.32 11.64
CA ASP A 114 25.15 1.88 10.67
C ASP A 114 24.49 2.11 9.31
N GLU A 115 23.67 1.19 8.84
CA GLU A 115 22.89 1.33 7.61
C GLU A 115 21.88 2.47 7.71
N GLN A 116 21.26 2.62 8.86
CA GLN A 116 20.32 3.72 9.11
C GLN A 116 21.01 5.08 9.04
N ILE A 117 22.18 5.19 9.63
CA ILE A 117 23.00 6.42 9.59
C ILE A 117 23.41 6.73 8.15
N ASP A 118 23.88 5.76 7.38
CA ASP A 118 24.24 5.93 5.98
C ASP A 118 23.04 6.42 5.16
N ASN A 119 21.86 5.88 5.41
CA ASN A 119 20.64 6.30 4.73
C ASN A 119 20.22 7.73 5.05
N LEU A 120 20.50 8.21 6.26
CA LEU A 120 20.24 9.60 6.67
C LEU A 120 21.14 10.59 5.91
N ASN A 121 22.33 10.17 5.50
CA ASN A 121 23.31 11.02 4.83
C ASN A 121 23.16 11.02 3.30
N LYS A 122 22.20 10.29 2.78
CA LYS A 122 21.86 10.25 1.35
C LYS A 122 20.70 11.19 1.07
#